data_a00dae6271b303a28dfee507f2ad983c
#
_entry.id   a00dae6271b303a28dfee507f2ad983c
#
_cell.length_a   1.000
_cell.length_b   1.000
_cell.length_c   1.000
_cell.angle_alpha   90.00
_cell.angle_beta   90.00
_cell.angle_gamma   90.00
#
_symmetry.space_group_name_H-M   'P 1'
#
loop_
_entity.id
_entity.type
_entity.pdbx_description
1 polymer ?
#
loop_
_entity_poly.entity_id
_entity_poly.type
_entity_poly.pdbx_seq_one_letter_code
_entity_poly.pdbx_strand_id
1 'polypeptide(L)'
;AVDDDFSATPVNGASGGNTASVLTNDSLNGGAVSVGGGGNVTLTPGAAPTPAAGSITMNSDGTITIAAGTTAGVYTYPYTICEVLNPTNCDTATATIVVSPAVIDAVDDSGTVANGLVGGVGVANVLVNDTLNGAPATLANVSLTQLATTNPNVTLNPATGAVTVAPGTPAGTYVVTYEICEILNP
;
A
#
# COMPACT_ATOMS: atom_id res chain seq x y z
N ALA A 1 -3.95 -28.09 12.68
CA ALA A 1 -3.90 -26.80 11.96
C ALA A 1 -3.72 -27.06 10.47
N VAL A 2 -4.21 -26.18 9.63
CA VAL A 2 -4.12 -26.24 8.18
C VAL A 2 -3.63 -24.88 7.69
N ASP A 3 -2.64 -24.88 6.79
CA ASP A 3 -2.11 -23.63 6.23
C ASP A 3 -3.22 -22.77 5.60
N ASP A 4 -3.10 -21.45 5.77
CA ASP A 4 -4.01 -20.44 5.24
C ASP A 4 -3.39 -19.68 4.07
N ASP A 5 -4.18 -19.41 3.07
CA ASP A 5 -3.78 -18.58 1.93
C ASP A 5 -4.77 -17.41 1.75
N PHE A 6 -4.33 -16.21 2.13
CA PHE A 6 -5.08 -14.96 1.96
C PHE A 6 -4.68 -14.20 0.67
N SER A 7 -3.99 -14.86 -0.27
CA SER A 7 -3.56 -14.20 -1.51
C SER A 7 -4.72 -13.72 -2.40
N ALA A 8 -5.87 -14.38 -2.31
CA ALA A 8 -7.08 -13.97 -3.02
C ALA A 8 -7.77 -12.71 -2.44
N THR A 9 -7.42 -12.32 -1.22
CA THR A 9 -7.98 -11.16 -0.50
C THR A 9 -6.87 -10.27 0.04
N PRO A 10 -6.04 -9.66 -0.84
CA PRO A 10 -4.93 -8.84 -0.41
C PRO A 10 -5.40 -7.62 0.39
N VAL A 11 -4.64 -7.25 1.40
CA VAL A 11 -4.89 -6.05 2.21
C VAL A 11 -4.04 -4.90 1.65
N ASN A 12 -4.66 -3.74 1.41
CA ASN A 12 -3.91 -2.57 0.95
C ASN A 12 -3.02 -2.03 2.08
N GLY A 13 -1.70 -1.99 1.84
CA GLY A 13 -0.72 -1.61 2.85
C GLY A 13 -0.80 -0.14 3.28
N ALA A 14 -1.19 0.76 2.39
CA ALA A 14 -1.32 2.19 2.74
C ALA A 14 -2.47 2.44 3.73
N SER A 15 -3.60 1.74 3.57
CA SER A 15 -4.78 1.89 4.45
C SER A 15 -4.82 0.89 5.61
N GLY A 16 -4.12 -0.24 5.50
CA GLY A 16 -4.22 -1.33 6.45
C GLY A 16 -5.56 -2.08 6.40
N GLY A 17 -5.71 -3.06 7.28
CA GLY A 17 -6.92 -3.86 7.40
C GLY A 17 -6.69 -5.18 8.13
N ASN A 18 -7.66 -6.07 8.10
CA ASN A 18 -7.58 -7.39 8.73
C ASN A 18 -7.84 -8.50 7.71
N THR A 19 -7.21 -9.66 7.92
CA THR A 19 -7.59 -10.91 7.25
C THR A 19 -8.81 -11.56 7.92
N ALA A 20 -9.35 -12.61 7.31
CA ALA A 20 -10.18 -13.57 8.04
C ALA A 20 -9.35 -14.30 9.12
N SER A 21 -10.02 -15.04 10.01
CA SER A 21 -9.32 -15.83 11.03
C SER A 21 -8.65 -17.07 10.42
N VAL A 22 -7.40 -17.33 10.81
CA VAL A 22 -6.64 -18.54 10.48
C VAL A 22 -7.27 -19.82 11.03
N LEU A 23 -8.20 -19.72 11.98
CA LEU A 23 -8.87 -20.86 12.60
C LEU A 23 -10.03 -21.42 11.76
N THR A 24 -10.36 -20.79 10.63
CA THR A 24 -11.57 -21.11 9.87
C THR A 24 -11.53 -22.51 9.23
N ASN A 25 -10.34 -22.96 8.81
CA ASN A 25 -10.07 -24.26 8.17
C ASN A 25 -9.47 -25.30 9.13
N ASP A 26 -9.19 -24.90 10.39
CA ASP A 26 -8.62 -25.76 11.42
C ASP A 26 -9.69 -26.67 12.07
N SER A 27 -9.25 -27.82 12.56
CA SER A 27 -10.16 -28.75 13.23
C SER A 27 -9.52 -29.48 14.42
N LEU A 28 -10.34 -29.83 15.42
CA LEU A 28 -10.00 -30.74 16.49
C LEU A 28 -10.97 -31.93 16.45
N ASN A 29 -10.44 -33.14 16.22
CA ASN A 29 -11.24 -34.38 16.07
C ASN A 29 -12.34 -34.24 14.98
N GLY A 30 -12.06 -33.48 13.88
CA GLY A 30 -13.01 -33.24 12.80
C GLY A 30 -14.10 -32.21 13.10
N GLY A 31 -14.09 -31.59 14.28
CA GLY A 31 -14.95 -30.47 14.65
C GLY A 31 -14.23 -29.14 14.56
N ALA A 32 -14.96 -28.04 14.35
CA ALA A 32 -14.38 -26.69 14.29
C ALA A 32 -13.65 -26.33 15.60
N VAL A 33 -12.55 -25.58 15.45
CA VAL A 33 -11.82 -25.04 16.60
C VAL A 33 -12.39 -23.70 17.05
N SER A 34 -12.18 -23.36 18.31
CA SER A 34 -12.54 -22.07 18.89
C SER A 34 -11.55 -21.71 20.00
N VAL A 35 -11.31 -20.40 20.15
CA VAL A 35 -10.39 -19.80 21.14
C VAL A 35 -11.17 -18.96 22.16
N GLY A 36 -10.50 -18.54 23.24
CA GLY A 36 -11.09 -17.70 24.28
C GLY A 36 -11.81 -18.51 25.38
N GLY A 37 -12.66 -17.83 26.17
CA GLY A 37 -13.37 -18.43 27.30
C GLY A 37 -14.36 -19.50 26.84
N GLY A 38 -14.04 -20.80 27.10
CA GLY A 38 -14.83 -21.94 26.65
C GLY A 38 -14.41 -22.49 25.29
N GLY A 39 -13.34 -22.00 24.69
CA GLY A 39 -12.74 -22.53 23.47
C GLY A 39 -12.13 -23.93 23.72
N ASN A 40 -12.00 -24.70 22.63
CA ASN A 40 -11.43 -26.06 22.67
C ASN A 40 -9.94 -26.09 22.36
N VAL A 41 -9.38 -24.99 21.81
CA VAL A 41 -7.95 -24.84 21.56
C VAL A 41 -7.41 -23.50 22.09
N THR A 42 -6.10 -23.45 22.35
CA THR A 42 -5.33 -22.22 22.50
C THR A 42 -4.64 -21.89 21.19
N LEU A 43 -4.53 -20.60 20.85
CA LEU A 43 -3.78 -20.09 19.70
C LEU A 43 -2.51 -19.39 20.20
N THR A 44 -1.37 -19.78 19.65
CA THR A 44 -0.08 -19.16 19.94
C THR A 44 0.52 -18.67 18.63
N PRO A 45 0.60 -17.35 18.39
CA PRO A 45 1.34 -16.80 17.25
C PRO A 45 2.81 -17.16 17.32
N GLY A 46 3.40 -17.49 16.17
CA GLY A 46 4.84 -17.63 16.00
C GLY A 46 5.56 -16.28 15.82
N ALA A 47 6.72 -16.29 15.20
CA ALA A 47 7.45 -15.07 14.90
C ALA A 47 6.66 -14.21 13.90
N ALA A 48 6.34 -12.98 14.28
CA ALA A 48 5.67 -12.04 13.40
C ALA A 48 6.56 -11.68 12.20
N PRO A 49 5.98 -11.54 11.00
CA PRO A 49 6.74 -11.04 9.84
C PRO A 49 7.18 -9.59 10.07
N THR A 50 8.33 -9.23 9.47
CA THR A 50 8.96 -7.91 9.65
C THR A 50 8.97 -7.15 8.32
N PRO A 51 7.88 -6.45 7.93
CA PRO A 51 7.89 -5.57 6.78
C PRO A 51 8.88 -4.40 6.96
N ALA A 52 9.35 -3.80 5.85
CA ALA A 52 10.28 -2.66 5.91
C ALA A 52 9.65 -1.43 6.58
N ALA A 53 8.34 -1.27 6.49
CA ALA A 53 7.56 -0.29 7.25
C ALA A 53 6.22 -0.90 7.67
N GLY A 54 5.60 -0.35 8.73
CA GLY A 54 4.35 -0.86 9.29
C GLY A 54 4.54 -2.09 10.15
N SER A 55 3.46 -2.84 10.38
CA SER A 55 3.47 -4.07 11.18
C SER A 55 2.34 -5.01 10.78
N ILE A 56 2.57 -6.30 11.03
CA ILE A 56 1.60 -7.38 10.83
C ILE A 56 1.50 -8.14 12.15
N THR A 57 0.30 -8.23 12.72
CA THR A 57 0.08 -8.79 14.07
C THR A 57 -1.10 -9.75 14.07
N MET A 58 -0.92 -10.95 14.60
CA MET A 58 -2.00 -11.91 14.81
C MET A 58 -2.74 -11.59 16.10
N ASN A 59 -4.06 -11.54 16.02
CA ASN A 59 -4.95 -11.28 17.14
C ASN A 59 -5.33 -12.58 17.87
N SER A 60 -5.85 -12.46 19.09
CA SER A 60 -6.27 -13.63 19.89
C SER A 60 -7.45 -14.41 19.31
N ASP A 61 -8.18 -13.85 18.35
CA ASP A 61 -9.28 -14.50 17.61
C ASP A 61 -8.82 -15.16 16.29
N GLY A 62 -7.51 -15.12 16.02
CA GLY A 62 -6.88 -15.66 14.81
C GLY A 62 -6.94 -14.74 13.59
N THR A 63 -7.55 -13.58 13.66
CA THR A 63 -7.43 -12.57 12.60
C THR A 63 -6.03 -11.98 12.58
N ILE A 64 -5.56 -11.51 11.41
CA ILE A 64 -4.25 -10.85 11.31
C ILE A 64 -4.49 -9.40 10.92
N THR A 65 -4.02 -8.48 11.76
CA THR A 65 -4.07 -7.04 11.51
C THR A 65 -2.82 -6.61 10.75
N ILE A 66 -3.03 -5.97 9.61
CA ILE A 66 -2.03 -5.24 8.84
C ILE A 66 -2.20 -3.76 9.17
N ALA A 67 -1.20 -3.13 9.79
CA ALA A 67 -1.26 -1.72 10.11
C ALA A 67 -1.21 -0.85 8.85
N ALA A 68 -1.86 0.32 8.88
CA ALA A 68 -1.67 1.33 7.83
C ALA A 68 -0.18 1.74 7.74
N GLY A 69 0.31 1.93 6.51
CA GLY A 69 1.72 2.20 6.26
C GLY A 69 2.59 0.94 6.21
N THR A 70 2.01 -0.25 6.05
CA THR A 70 2.76 -1.50 5.85
C THR A 70 3.20 -1.63 4.39
N THR A 71 4.48 -1.90 4.15
CA THR A 71 5.02 -2.11 2.80
C THR A 71 4.36 -3.29 2.10
N ALA A 72 4.15 -3.15 0.80
CA ALA A 72 3.60 -4.21 -0.05
C ALA A 72 4.56 -5.42 -0.10
N GLY A 73 4.00 -6.61 -0.19
CA GLY A 73 4.77 -7.85 -0.25
C GLY A 73 3.94 -9.07 0.10
N VAL A 74 4.59 -10.22 0.05
CA VAL A 74 4.04 -11.49 0.53
C VAL A 74 4.73 -11.84 1.84
N TYR A 75 3.93 -12.06 2.86
CA TYR A 75 4.39 -12.34 4.22
C TYR A 75 3.86 -13.68 4.70
N THR A 76 4.64 -14.38 5.51
CA THR A 76 4.24 -15.63 6.16
C THR A 76 4.22 -15.45 7.67
N TYR A 77 3.15 -15.90 8.31
CA TYR A 77 2.98 -15.82 9.75
C TYR A 77 2.66 -17.22 10.30
N PRO A 78 3.63 -17.91 10.94
CA PRO A 78 3.39 -19.20 11.57
C PRO A 78 2.52 -19.06 12.82
N TYR A 79 1.75 -20.10 13.14
CA TYR A 79 0.99 -20.20 14.38
C TYR A 79 0.89 -21.63 14.84
N THR A 80 0.52 -21.83 16.10
CA THR A 80 0.32 -23.13 16.73
C THR A 80 -1.02 -23.13 17.44
N ILE A 81 -1.81 -24.19 17.25
CA ILE A 81 -2.97 -24.48 18.09
C ILE A 81 -2.69 -25.68 18.96
N CYS A 82 -3.13 -25.64 20.24
CA CYS A 82 -3.01 -26.74 21.16
C CYS A 82 -4.38 -27.03 21.79
N GLU A 83 -4.72 -28.29 21.98
CA GLU A 83 -5.95 -28.70 22.66
C GLU A 83 -5.95 -28.20 24.12
N VAL A 84 -7.05 -27.56 24.56
CA VAL A 84 -7.15 -27.03 25.93
C VAL A 84 -7.08 -28.13 26.99
N LEU A 85 -7.69 -29.27 26.72
CA LEU A 85 -7.71 -30.42 27.68
C LEU A 85 -6.40 -31.20 27.68
N ASN A 86 -5.63 -31.15 26.58
CA ASN A 86 -4.34 -31.83 26.46
C ASN A 86 -3.32 -30.83 25.83
N PRO A 87 -2.72 -29.95 26.65
CA PRO A 87 -1.87 -28.84 26.12
C PRO A 87 -0.59 -29.28 25.41
N THR A 88 -0.25 -30.57 25.43
CA THR A 88 0.85 -31.14 24.65
C THR A 88 0.41 -31.65 23.28
N ASN A 89 -0.90 -31.75 23.04
CA ASN A 89 -1.47 -32.09 21.73
C ASN A 89 -1.58 -30.80 20.91
N CYS A 90 -0.53 -30.51 20.14
CA CYS A 90 -0.39 -29.27 19.38
C CYS A 90 -0.12 -29.57 17.91
N ASP A 91 -0.52 -28.64 17.04
CA ASP A 91 -0.21 -28.65 15.62
C ASP A 91 0.09 -27.22 15.13
N THR A 92 0.92 -27.11 14.09
CA THR A 92 1.39 -25.83 13.57
C THR A 92 0.98 -25.66 12.12
N ALA A 93 0.66 -24.42 11.75
CA ALA A 93 0.41 -24.02 10.37
C ALA A 93 0.98 -22.62 10.09
N THR A 94 0.89 -22.21 8.84
CA THR A 94 1.42 -20.92 8.37
C THR A 94 0.35 -20.19 7.57
N ALA A 95 0.10 -18.94 7.91
CA ALA A 95 -0.73 -18.04 7.12
C ALA A 95 0.13 -17.30 6.08
N THR A 96 -0.27 -17.33 4.81
CA THR A 96 0.29 -16.51 3.73
C THR A 96 -0.58 -15.28 3.55
N ILE A 97 0.03 -14.10 3.67
CA ILE A 97 -0.65 -12.79 3.62
C ILE A 97 -0.07 -12.00 2.46
N VAL A 98 -0.92 -11.43 1.61
CA VAL A 98 -0.52 -10.50 0.56
C VAL A 98 -0.92 -9.08 0.98
N VAL A 99 0.07 -8.20 1.07
CA VAL A 99 -0.12 -6.76 1.23
C VAL A 99 0.08 -6.12 -0.14
N SER A 100 -0.93 -5.44 -0.65
CA SER A 100 -0.89 -4.75 -1.94
C SER A 100 -0.45 -3.30 -1.79
N PRO A 101 0.23 -2.71 -2.81
CA PRO A 101 0.51 -1.28 -2.85
C PRO A 101 -0.77 -0.47 -3.03
N ALA A 102 -0.65 0.85 -2.88
CA ALA A 102 -1.72 1.77 -3.20
C ALA A 102 -2.02 1.79 -4.71
N VAL A 103 -3.27 2.08 -5.08
CA VAL A 103 -3.63 2.35 -6.47
C VAL A 103 -3.31 3.81 -6.78
N ILE A 104 -2.48 4.04 -7.81
CA ILE A 104 -2.13 5.38 -8.30
C ILE A 104 -2.91 5.67 -9.57
N ASP A 105 -3.43 6.90 -9.69
CA ASP A 105 -4.08 7.42 -10.88
C ASP A 105 -3.52 8.82 -11.16
N ALA A 106 -2.73 8.95 -12.23
CA ALA A 106 -2.18 10.21 -12.72
C ALA A 106 -3.00 10.69 -13.91
N VAL A 107 -3.52 11.90 -13.82
CA VAL A 107 -4.42 12.51 -14.81
C VAL A 107 -3.75 13.69 -15.48
N ASP A 108 -3.83 13.74 -16.83
CA ASP A 108 -3.22 14.80 -17.61
C ASP A 108 -3.68 16.21 -17.18
N ASP A 109 -2.73 17.13 -17.16
CA ASP A 109 -2.94 18.54 -16.88
C ASP A 109 -2.77 19.42 -18.12
N SER A 110 -3.39 20.57 -18.10
CA SER A 110 -3.19 21.59 -19.10
C SER A 110 -3.11 22.99 -18.48
N GLY A 111 -2.31 23.84 -19.10
CA GLY A 111 -2.14 25.23 -18.65
C GLY A 111 -1.65 26.14 -19.76
N THR A 112 -1.76 27.44 -19.54
CA THR A 112 -1.35 28.45 -20.52
C THR A 112 -0.51 29.55 -19.88
N VAL A 113 0.50 30.02 -20.62
CA VAL A 113 1.23 31.23 -20.30
C VAL A 113 0.95 32.24 -21.41
N ALA A 114 0.37 33.36 -21.05
CA ALA A 114 -0.13 34.35 -22.02
C ALA A 114 0.96 34.99 -22.87
N ASN A 115 2.21 35.06 -22.39
CA ASN A 115 3.32 35.69 -23.07
C ASN A 115 4.64 34.95 -22.80
N GLY A 116 5.10 34.16 -23.78
CA GLY A 116 6.34 33.38 -23.67
C GLY A 116 7.61 34.26 -23.56
N LEU A 117 7.57 35.53 -24.02
CA LEU A 117 8.70 36.45 -23.84
C LEU A 117 8.96 36.76 -22.36
N VAL A 118 7.89 36.85 -21.56
CA VAL A 118 7.96 37.10 -20.12
C VAL A 118 8.10 35.80 -19.34
N GLY A 119 7.56 34.70 -19.87
CA GLY A 119 7.45 33.42 -19.17
C GLY A 119 6.38 33.42 -18.08
N GLY A 120 6.34 32.36 -17.28
CA GLY A 120 5.39 32.25 -16.17
C GLY A 120 5.07 30.80 -15.76
N VAL A 121 4.10 30.66 -14.88
CA VAL A 121 3.58 29.35 -14.44
C VAL A 121 2.43 28.94 -15.37
N GLY A 122 2.58 27.82 -16.06
CA GLY A 122 1.55 27.23 -16.92
C GLY A 122 0.57 26.36 -16.13
N VAL A 123 1.10 25.46 -15.29
CA VAL A 123 0.32 24.64 -14.34
C VAL A 123 0.84 24.92 -12.94
N ALA A 124 -0.04 25.23 -12.01
CA ALA A 124 0.36 25.58 -10.65
C ALA A 124 0.82 24.36 -9.84
N ASN A 125 0.18 23.21 -10.05
CA ASN A 125 0.54 21.93 -9.46
C ASN A 125 -0.13 20.81 -10.25
N VAL A 126 0.68 19.90 -10.80
CA VAL A 126 0.19 18.75 -11.60
C VAL A 126 -0.48 17.67 -10.74
N LEU A 127 -0.34 17.68 -9.42
CA LEU A 127 -0.95 16.68 -8.53
C LEU A 127 -2.40 16.99 -8.15
N VAL A 128 -2.99 18.09 -8.62
CA VAL A 128 -4.33 18.53 -8.16
C VAL A 128 -5.45 17.55 -8.50
N ASN A 129 -5.33 16.88 -9.65
CA ASN A 129 -6.29 15.90 -10.18
C ASN A 129 -5.80 14.45 -10.05
N ASP A 130 -4.58 14.22 -9.54
CA ASP A 130 -4.01 12.90 -9.32
C ASP A 130 -4.48 12.30 -7.99
N THR A 131 -4.56 10.95 -7.93
CA THR A 131 -5.00 10.27 -6.72
C THR A 131 -4.10 9.10 -6.31
N LEU A 132 -4.08 8.81 -5.01
CA LEU A 132 -3.51 7.63 -4.38
C LEU A 132 -4.60 6.96 -3.53
N ASN A 133 -5.02 5.72 -3.87
CA ASN A 133 -6.18 5.04 -3.29
C ASN A 133 -7.47 5.88 -3.34
N GLY A 134 -7.67 6.66 -4.40
CA GLY A 134 -8.82 7.55 -4.55
C GLY A 134 -8.80 8.81 -3.67
N ALA A 135 -7.78 9.00 -2.84
CA ALA A 135 -7.54 10.25 -2.12
C ALA A 135 -6.55 11.15 -2.90
N PRO A 136 -6.54 12.48 -2.71
CA PRO A 136 -5.61 13.36 -3.42
C PRO A 136 -4.14 12.95 -3.24
N ALA A 137 -3.40 12.83 -4.37
CA ALA A 137 -1.97 12.68 -4.35
C ALA A 137 -1.30 13.97 -3.87
N THR A 138 -0.26 13.83 -3.05
CA THR A 138 0.50 14.96 -2.49
C THR A 138 1.97 14.59 -2.41
N LEU A 139 2.84 15.58 -2.37
CA LEU A 139 4.29 15.36 -2.19
C LEU A 139 4.66 14.71 -0.84
N ALA A 140 3.69 14.51 0.06
CA ALA A 140 3.88 13.75 1.30
C ALA A 140 3.68 12.24 1.11
N ASN A 141 2.92 11.81 0.09
CA ASN A 141 2.59 10.40 -0.15
C ASN A 141 3.05 9.88 -1.52
N VAL A 142 3.41 10.76 -2.47
CA VAL A 142 4.01 10.38 -3.75
C VAL A 142 5.32 11.14 -4.00
N SER A 143 6.25 10.48 -4.69
CA SER A 143 7.38 11.15 -5.34
C SER A 143 6.96 11.61 -6.73
N LEU A 144 7.46 12.76 -7.18
CA LEU A 144 7.16 13.36 -8.47
C LEU A 144 8.47 13.55 -9.26
N THR A 145 8.52 13.06 -10.49
CA THR A 145 9.70 13.12 -11.35
C THR A 145 9.33 13.57 -12.76
N GLN A 146 10.03 14.56 -13.32
CA GLN A 146 9.93 14.85 -14.74
C GLN A 146 10.72 13.82 -15.56
N LEU A 147 10.04 13.12 -16.48
CA LEU A 147 10.66 12.15 -17.37
C LEU A 147 11.17 12.81 -18.67
N ALA A 148 10.38 13.69 -19.26
CA ALA A 148 10.71 14.32 -20.54
C ALA A 148 10.05 15.70 -20.68
N THR A 149 10.61 16.51 -21.59
CA THR A 149 9.96 17.74 -22.08
C THR A 149 10.29 17.93 -23.55
N THR A 150 9.34 18.48 -24.32
CA THR A 150 9.55 18.82 -25.73
C THR A 150 10.29 20.13 -25.93
N ASN A 151 10.50 20.93 -24.87
CA ASN A 151 11.26 22.16 -24.89
C ASN A 151 11.98 22.39 -23.54
N PRO A 152 13.31 22.56 -23.51
CA PRO A 152 14.06 22.69 -22.25
C PRO A 152 13.69 23.96 -21.44
N ASN A 153 13.00 24.93 -22.05
CA ASN A 153 12.48 26.10 -21.37
C ASN A 153 11.12 25.86 -20.67
N VAL A 154 10.54 24.68 -20.84
CA VAL A 154 9.28 24.27 -20.17
C VAL A 154 9.57 23.10 -19.24
N THR A 155 9.53 23.35 -17.95
CA THR A 155 9.99 22.39 -16.94
C THR A 155 9.03 22.24 -15.80
N LEU A 156 8.96 21.02 -15.25
CA LEU A 156 8.28 20.69 -14.00
C LEU A 156 9.24 20.90 -12.83
N ASN A 157 8.77 21.55 -11.78
CA ASN A 157 9.46 21.59 -10.50
C ASN A 157 8.91 20.44 -9.60
N PRO A 158 9.69 19.37 -9.35
CA PRO A 158 9.22 18.23 -8.59
C PRO A 158 8.97 18.55 -7.09
N ALA A 159 9.53 19.63 -6.57
CA ALA A 159 9.29 20.04 -5.18
C ALA A 159 7.97 20.81 -4.97
N THR A 160 7.33 21.27 -6.04
CA THR A 160 6.09 22.06 -5.98
C THR A 160 4.97 21.54 -6.87
N GLY A 161 5.30 20.68 -7.84
CA GLY A 161 4.39 20.23 -8.90
C GLY A 161 4.13 21.29 -9.99
N ALA A 162 4.77 22.46 -9.92
CA ALA A 162 4.52 23.53 -10.88
C ALA A 162 5.25 23.30 -12.21
N VAL A 163 4.52 23.50 -13.33
CA VAL A 163 5.13 23.58 -14.68
C VAL A 163 5.33 25.04 -15.04
N THR A 164 6.57 25.39 -15.33
CA THR A 164 6.98 26.76 -15.66
C THR A 164 7.50 26.87 -17.06
N VAL A 165 7.24 28.00 -17.68
CA VAL A 165 7.77 28.43 -19.00
C VAL A 165 8.78 29.54 -18.75
N ALA A 166 10.02 29.35 -19.17
CA ALA A 166 11.08 30.34 -19.04
C ALA A 166 10.87 31.54 -19.99
N PRO A 167 11.33 32.76 -19.63
CA PRO A 167 11.29 33.91 -20.51
C PRO A 167 12.03 33.64 -21.84
N GLY A 168 11.48 34.19 -22.95
CA GLY A 168 12.02 33.99 -24.28
C GLY A 168 11.61 32.72 -24.99
N THR A 169 10.66 31.95 -24.41
CA THR A 169 10.13 30.75 -25.05
C THR A 169 9.21 31.12 -26.21
N PRO A 170 9.42 30.59 -27.44
CA PRO A 170 8.55 30.86 -28.59
C PRO A 170 7.10 30.42 -28.30
N ALA A 171 6.13 31.02 -29.01
CA ALA A 171 4.75 30.58 -28.96
C ALA A 171 4.64 29.17 -29.54
N GLY A 172 3.87 28.28 -28.86
CA GLY A 172 3.70 26.90 -29.28
C GLY A 172 3.01 26.07 -28.20
N THR A 173 2.76 24.79 -28.52
CA THR A 173 2.30 23.80 -27.56
C THR A 173 3.47 22.91 -27.15
N TYR A 174 3.68 22.76 -25.87
CA TYR A 174 4.76 21.98 -25.29
C TYR A 174 4.22 20.92 -24.36
N VAL A 175 4.86 19.75 -24.33
CA VAL A 175 4.50 18.63 -23.48
C VAL A 175 5.61 18.39 -22.48
N VAL A 176 5.22 18.24 -21.22
CA VAL A 176 6.07 17.74 -20.14
C VAL A 176 5.48 16.41 -19.69
N THR A 177 6.29 15.35 -19.72
CA THR A 177 5.92 14.03 -19.20
C THR A 177 6.47 13.89 -17.80
N TYR A 178 5.63 13.47 -16.88
CA TYR A 178 6.02 13.21 -15.49
C TYR A 178 5.55 11.84 -15.02
N GLU A 179 6.09 11.39 -13.91
CA GLU A 179 5.76 10.17 -13.21
C GLU A 179 5.54 10.46 -11.74
N ILE A 180 4.55 9.80 -11.16
CA ILE A 180 4.33 9.75 -9.72
C ILE A 180 4.47 8.31 -9.23
N CYS A 181 5.18 8.11 -8.10
CA CYS A 181 5.31 6.81 -7.45
C CYS A 181 4.91 6.94 -5.98
N GLU A 182 4.27 5.91 -5.43
CA GLU A 182 3.99 5.85 -3.99
C GLU A 182 5.31 5.86 -3.20
N ILE A 183 5.43 6.71 -2.15
CA ILE A 183 6.65 6.75 -1.32
C ILE A 183 6.83 5.48 -0.50
N LEU A 184 5.74 4.86 -0.06
CA LEU A 184 5.78 3.62 0.72
C LEU A 184 6.24 2.42 -0.11
N ASN A 185 5.85 2.37 -1.40
CA ASN A 185 6.16 1.29 -2.34
C ASN A 185 6.61 1.92 -3.68
N PRO A 186 7.85 2.42 -3.77
CA PRO A 186 8.39 3.14 -4.93
C PRO A 186 8.63 2.27 -6.16
#